data_3b66e7a356bb97fffdc65a867d87afdb
#
_entry.id   3b66e7a356bb97fffdc65a867d87afdb
#
_cell.length_a   1.000
_cell.length_b   1.000
_cell.length_c   1.000
_cell.angle_alpha   90.00
_cell.angle_beta   90.00
_cell.angle_gamma   90.00
#
_symmetry.space_group_name_H-M   'P 1'
#
loop_
_entity.id
_entity.type
_entity.pdbx_description
1 polymer ?
#
loop_
_entity_poly.entity_id
_entity_poly.type
_entity_poly.pdbx_seq_one_letter_code
_entity_poly.pdbx_strand_id
1 'polypeptide(L)'
;MGVAGIAQWLQGKLGEKPASVIATVVCLFVPIQMVSQTWDDHDRSNRYVARDFGQNYLSTVQEEGNPIIFTNGDNDTFPLWYNQETEGFRTDVRVCNLSYLQTDWYIDQMKRQAYDSPAVPIEWSRLEYVQGHNEGVAVRPEAVSYTHLTLPTI
;
A
#
# COMPACT_ATOMS: atom_id res chain seq x y z
N MET A 1 -3.65 11.97 33.02
CA MET A 1 -3.90 12.17 34.44
C MET A 1 -3.67 10.91 35.27
N GLY A 2 -3.96 9.68 34.81
CA GLY A 2 -3.92 8.46 35.59
C GLY A 2 -2.58 8.13 36.27
N VAL A 3 -1.51 7.96 35.50
CA VAL A 3 -0.19 7.51 36.02
C VAL A 3 0.45 8.53 36.95
N ALA A 4 0.44 9.80 36.58
CA ALA A 4 0.98 10.88 37.39
C ALA A 4 0.22 11.03 38.71
N GLY A 5 -1.10 10.88 38.71
CA GLY A 5 -1.92 10.93 39.91
C GLY A 5 -1.65 9.77 40.88
N ILE A 6 -1.50 8.55 40.34
CA ILE A 6 -1.11 7.37 41.14
C ILE A 6 0.29 7.55 41.73
N ALA A 7 1.25 8.00 40.94
CA ALA A 7 2.61 8.24 41.41
C ALA A 7 2.65 9.29 42.54
N GLN A 8 1.97 10.42 42.40
CA GLN A 8 1.88 11.47 43.39
C GLN A 8 1.21 11.00 44.70
N TRP A 9 0.12 10.25 44.57
CA TRP A 9 -0.55 9.68 45.75
C TRP A 9 0.35 8.69 46.51
N LEU A 10 1.10 7.84 45.78
CA LEU A 10 2.04 6.90 46.37
C LEU A 10 3.25 7.61 46.98
N GLN A 11 3.76 8.70 46.38
CA GLN A 11 4.87 9.50 46.87
C GLN A 11 4.58 10.04 48.30
N GLY A 12 3.34 10.49 48.53
CA GLY A 12 2.91 10.98 49.85
C GLY A 12 2.93 9.93 50.94
N LYS A 13 2.92 8.61 50.60
CA LYS A 13 2.89 7.50 51.56
C LYS A 13 4.17 6.72 51.69
N LEU A 14 4.92 6.55 50.60
CA LEU A 14 6.05 5.61 50.53
C LEU A 14 7.37 6.29 50.18
N GLY A 15 7.35 7.59 49.90
CA GLY A 15 8.53 8.31 49.38
C GLY A 15 8.68 8.20 47.88
N GLU A 16 9.54 9.04 47.32
CA GLU A 16 9.64 9.26 45.85
C GLU A 16 10.13 8.03 45.08
N LYS A 17 11.20 7.39 45.52
CA LYS A 17 11.82 6.25 44.83
C LYS A 17 10.91 5.01 44.78
N PRO A 18 10.37 4.48 45.91
CA PRO A 18 9.50 3.31 45.85
C PRO A 18 8.17 3.60 45.13
N ALA A 19 7.64 4.81 45.25
CA ALA A 19 6.41 5.19 44.56
C ALA A 19 6.55 5.17 43.05
N SER A 20 7.68 5.65 42.52
CA SER A 20 7.92 5.63 41.06
C SER A 20 8.09 4.22 40.53
N VAL A 21 8.78 3.34 41.23
CA VAL A 21 8.93 1.92 40.86
C VAL A 21 7.57 1.21 40.81
N ILE A 22 6.78 1.36 41.88
CA ILE A 22 5.43 0.75 41.95
C ILE A 22 4.52 1.27 40.81
N ALA A 23 4.53 2.57 40.59
CA ALA A 23 3.74 3.16 39.49
C ALA A 23 4.17 2.62 38.13
N THR A 24 5.48 2.47 37.91
CA THR A 24 5.98 1.91 36.64
C THR A 24 5.56 0.45 36.46
N VAL A 25 5.69 -0.37 37.52
CA VAL A 25 5.29 -1.78 37.45
C VAL A 25 3.79 -1.93 37.16
N VAL A 26 2.95 -1.13 37.84
CA VAL A 26 1.50 -1.11 37.57
C VAL A 26 1.17 -0.68 36.15
N CYS A 27 1.89 0.32 35.62
CA CYS A 27 1.68 0.77 34.26
C CYS A 27 2.15 -0.24 33.21
N LEU A 28 3.21 -1.00 33.47
CA LEU A 28 3.67 -2.08 32.59
C LEU A 28 2.68 -3.27 32.57
N PHE A 29 1.88 -3.43 33.59
CA PHE A 29 0.86 -4.48 33.59
C PHE A 29 -0.20 -4.27 32.49
N VAL A 30 -0.53 -3.02 32.17
CA VAL A 30 -1.51 -2.71 31.12
C VAL A 30 -1.10 -3.23 29.73
N PRO A 31 0.07 -2.89 29.18
CA PRO A 31 0.49 -3.40 27.88
C PRO A 31 0.68 -4.92 27.89
N ILE A 32 1.16 -5.51 28.99
CA ILE A 32 1.27 -6.97 29.10
C ILE A 32 -0.10 -7.63 29.02
N GLN A 33 -1.08 -7.10 29.74
CA GLN A 33 -2.45 -7.58 29.72
C GLN A 33 -3.07 -7.43 28.31
N MET A 34 -2.85 -6.30 27.65
CA MET A 34 -3.32 -6.08 26.28
C MET A 34 -2.70 -7.10 25.32
N VAL A 35 -1.38 -7.29 25.36
CA VAL A 35 -0.70 -8.27 24.51
C VAL A 35 -1.25 -9.67 24.74
N SER A 36 -1.43 -10.10 26.01
CA SER A 36 -1.92 -11.44 26.32
C SER A 36 -3.33 -11.71 25.82
N GLN A 37 -4.19 -10.68 25.75
CA GLN A 37 -5.58 -10.82 25.31
C GLN A 37 -5.77 -10.64 23.80
N THR A 38 -4.91 -9.87 23.16
CA THR A 38 -5.08 -9.51 21.74
C THR A 38 -4.04 -10.14 20.82
N TRP A 39 -3.16 -11.00 21.37
CA TRP A 39 -2.09 -11.62 20.59
C TRP A 39 -2.62 -12.36 19.37
N ASP A 40 -3.61 -13.22 19.54
CA ASP A 40 -4.17 -14.04 18.46
C ASP A 40 -4.81 -13.20 17.36
N ASP A 41 -5.43 -12.06 17.73
CA ASP A 41 -6.06 -11.16 16.77
C ASP A 41 -5.02 -10.36 15.97
N HIS A 42 -3.84 -10.10 16.55
CA HIS A 42 -2.78 -9.29 15.94
C HIS A 42 -1.64 -10.14 15.33
N ASP A 43 -1.54 -11.41 15.70
CA ASP A 43 -0.57 -12.31 15.07
C ASP A 43 -0.96 -12.59 13.61
N ARG A 44 -0.11 -12.12 12.71
CA ARG A 44 -0.26 -12.28 11.26
C ARG A 44 0.83 -13.15 10.64
N SER A 45 1.63 -13.82 11.48
CA SER A 45 2.78 -14.60 11.05
C SER A 45 2.46 -15.73 10.07
N ASN A 46 1.20 -16.24 10.09
CA ASN A 46 0.73 -17.32 9.22
C ASN A 46 -0.33 -16.86 8.19
N ARG A 47 -0.42 -15.55 7.92
CA ARG A 47 -1.43 -15.01 6.99
C ARG A 47 -0.78 -14.70 5.64
N TYR A 48 -0.73 -15.69 4.76
CA TYR A 48 -0.12 -15.59 3.43
C TYR A 48 -1.09 -15.22 2.30
N VAL A 49 -2.36 -14.95 2.60
CA VAL A 49 -3.40 -14.72 1.57
C VAL A 49 -3.01 -13.62 0.58
N ALA A 50 -2.48 -12.49 1.05
CA ALA A 50 -2.08 -11.41 0.15
C ALA A 50 -0.88 -11.79 -0.71
N ARG A 51 0.09 -12.51 -0.16
CA ARG A 51 1.24 -13.06 -0.89
C ARG A 51 0.78 -14.02 -1.99
N ASP A 52 -0.02 -15.01 -1.62
CA ASP A 52 -0.49 -16.05 -2.54
C ASP A 52 -1.41 -15.47 -3.62
N PHE A 53 -2.24 -14.48 -3.27
CA PHE A 53 -3.01 -13.72 -4.25
C PHE A 53 -2.09 -13.04 -5.27
N GLY A 54 -1.07 -12.32 -4.81
CA GLY A 54 -0.13 -11.63 -5.69
C GLY A 54 0.65 -12.61 -6.59
N GLN A 55 1.10 -13.75 -6.05
CA GLN A 55 1.78 -14.77 -6.84
C GLN A 55 0.85 -15.37 -7.91
N ASN A 56 -0.37 -15.74 -7.54
CA ASN A 56 -1.34 -16.27 -8.48
C ASN A 56 -1.64 -15.25 -9.59
N TYR A 57 -1.81 -13.98 -9.23
CA TYR A 57 -2.11 -12.93 -10.18
C TYR A 57 -0.95 -12.72 -11.17
N LEU A 58 0.28 -12.61 -10.68
CA LEU A 58 1.47 -12.48 -11.52
C LEU A 58 1.72 -13.73 -12.40
N SER A 59 1.33 -14.92 -11.92
CA SER A 59 1.47 -16.16 -12.68
C SER A 59 0.51 -16.27 -13.87
N THR A 60 -0.57 -15.47 -13.89
CA THR A 60 -1.49 -15.45 -15.05
C THR A 60 -0.94 -14.63 -16.22
N VAL A 61 0.08 -13.82 -15.97
CA VAL A 61 0.70 -12.97 -16.99
C VAL A 61 1.67 -13.78 -17.83
N GLN A 62 1.67 -13.58 -19.14
CA GLN A 62 2.57 -14.26 -20.07
C GLN A 62 4.05 -14.12 -19.65
N GLU A 63 4.87 -15.10 -19.96
CA GLU A 63 6.27 -15.13 -19.51
C GLU A 63 7.20 -14.34 -20.44
N GLU A 64 6.79 -14.08 -21.66
CA GLU A 64 7.60 -13.42 -22.66
C GLU A 64 7.01 -12.08 -23.09
N GLY A 65 7.83 -11.16 -23.62
CA GLY A 65 7.39 -9.93 -24.26
C GLY A 65 7.27 -8.72 -23.37
N ASN A 66 7.90 -8.72 -22.19
CA ASN A 66 7.89 -7.59 -21.24
C ASN A 66 6.46 -7.16 -20.86
N PRO A 67 5.71 -8.00 -20.22
CA PRO A 67 4.29 -7.76 -19.98
C PRO A 67 4.05 -6.61 -19.02
N ILE A 68 2.97 -5.87 -19.27
CA ILE A 68 2.48 -4.80 -18.39
C ILE A 68 1.14 -5.23 -17.85
N ILE A 69 0.99 -5.20 -16.53
CA ILE A 69 -0.27 -5.48 -15.86
C ILE A 69 -0.82 -4.19 -15.26
N PHE A 70 -2.08 -3.88 -15.56
CA PHE A 70 -2.75 -2.72 -14.98
C PHE A 70 -3.57 -3.14 -13.77
N THR A 71 -3.37 -2.43 -12.67
CA THR A 71 -4.08 -2.64 -11.40
C THR A 71 -4.91 -1.41 -11.05
N ASN A 72 -6.00 -1.61 -10.32
CA ASN A 72 -6.89 -0.52 -9.95
C ASN A 72 -6.98 -0.38 -8.43
N GLY A 73 -6.08 0.42 -7.88
CA GLY A 73 -6.02 0.72 -6.45
C GLY A 73 -5.04 -0.17 -5.67
N ASP A 74 -5.04 0.00 -4.36
CA ASP A 74 -4.01 -0.53 -3.46
C ASP A 74 -4.12 -2.04 -3.24
N ASN A 75 -5.35 -2.54 -3.12
CA ASN A 75 -5.61 -3.95 -2.81
C ASN A 75 -5.08 -4.91 -3.89
N ASP A 76 -5.11 -4.48 -5.14
CA ASP A 76 -4.58 -5.26 -6.26
C ASP A 76 -3.07 -5.04 -6.42
N THR A 77 -2.59 -3.83 -6.18
CA THR A 77 -1.22 -3.41 -6.47
C THR A 77 -0.22 -3.89 -5.41
N PHE A 78 -0.52 -3.67 -4.12
CA PHE A 78 0.45 -3.94 -3.05
C PHE A 78 0.81 -5.43 -2.91
N PRO A 79 -0.10 -6.39 -3.07
CA PRO A 79 0.29 -7.80 -3.10
C PRO A 79 1.25 -8.15 -4.24
N LEU A 80 1.12 -7.51 -5.41
CA LEU A 80 2.02 -7.72 -6.53
C LEU A 80 3.39 -7.12 -6.23
N TRP A 81 3.43 -5.87 -5.79
CA TRP A 81 4.69 -5.23 -5.40
C TRP A 81 5.39 -5.98 -4.26
N TYR A 82 4.66 -6.46 -3.25
CA TYR A 82 5.25 -7.28 -2.19
C TYR A 82 5.99 -8.50 -2.78
N ASN A 83 5.37 -9.21 -3.70
CA ASN A 83 5.99 -10.37 -4.33
C ASN A 83 7.22 -10.01 -5.16
N GLN A 84 7.18 -8.89 -5.88
CA GLN A 84 8.33 -8.42 -6.66
C GLN A 84 9.47 -7.92 -5.77
N GLU A 85 9.16 -7.07 -4.77
CA GLU A 85 10.16 -6.43 -3.92
C GLU A 85 10.79 -7.37 -2.89
N THR A 86 9.98 -8.28 -2.32
CA THR A 86 10.40 -9.10 -1.18
C THR A 86 10.78 -10.52 -1.61
N GLU A 87 10.03 -11.10 -2.54
CA GLU A 87 10.21 -12.48 -2.98
C GLU A 87 11.01 -12.56 -4.30
N GLY A 88 11.25 -11.44 -4.98
CA GLY A 88 11.89 -11.41 -6.30
C GLY A 88 11.09 -12.15 -7.38
N PHE A 89 9.77 -12.26 -7.20
CA PHE A 89 8.91 -13.06 -8.05
C PHE A 89 8.35 -12.22 -9.20
N ARG A 90 8.56 -12.69 -10.45
CA ARG A 90 8.09 -12.04 -11.68
C ARG A 90 8.47 -10.56 -11.78
N THR A 91 9.73 -10.25 -11.56
CA THR A 91 10.32 -8.90 -11.71
C THR A 91 10.37 -8.42 -13.17
N ASP A 92 10.10 -9.32 -14.11
CA ASP A 92 9.91 -9.06 -15.54
C ASP A 92 8.58 -8.35 -15.85
N VAL A 93 7.57 -8.51 -14.99
CA VAL A 93 6.24 -7.90 -15.17
C VAL A 93 6.23 -6.46 -14.68
N ARG A 94 5.79 -5.53 -15.53
CA ARG A 94 5.58 -4.15 -15.12
C ARG A 94 4.21 -3.97 -14.49
N VAL A 95 4.17 -3.78 -13.18
CA VAL A 95 2.92 -3.46 -12.47
C VAL A 95 2.63 -1.96 -12.58
N CYS A 96 1.50 -1.61 -13.16
CA CYS A 96 1.09 -0.24 -13.42
C CYS A 96 -0.24 0.07 -12.71
N ASN A 97 -0.20 0.89 -11.68
CA ASN A 97 -1.39 1.29 -10.94
C ASN A 97 -2.10 2.45 -11.66
N LEU A 98 -3.34 2.22 -12.06
CA LEU A 98 -4.16 3.20 -12.80
C LEU A 98 -4.45 4.46 -11.99
N SER A 99 -4.61 4.34 -10.67
CA SER A 99 -4.86 5.48 -9.80
C SER A 99 -3.64 6.40 -9.71
N TYR A 100 -2.43 5.84 -9.69
CA TYR A 100 -1.19 6.61 -9.64
C TYR A 100 -0.78 7.19 -10.99
N LEU A 101 -1.26 6.63 -12.11
CA LEU A 101 -1.05 7.22 -13.44
C LEU A 101 -1.67 8.63 -13.60
N GLN A 102 -2.49 9.05 -12.66
CA GLN A 102 -2.99 10.42 -12.60
C GLN A 102 -1.96 11.41 -12.05
N THR A 103 -0.79 10.95 -11.64
CA THR A 103 0.26 11.77 -11.05
C THR A 103 1.51 11.80 -11.93
N ASP A 104 2.11 12.96 -12.08
CA ASP A 104 3.29 13.17 -12.91
C ASP A 104 4.51 12.37 -12.44
N TRP A 105 4.74 12.30 -11.12
CA TRP A 105 5.85 11.55 -10.55
C TRP A 105 5.78 10.05 -10.88
N TYR A 106 4.57 9.48 -10.89
CA TYR A 106 4.41 8.07 -11.20
C TYR A 106 4.60 7.78 -12.70
N ILE A 107 4.15 8.68 -13.56
CA ILE A 107 4.45 8.59 -15.00
C ILE A 107 5.95 8.65 -15.24
N ASP A 108 6.67 9.56 -14.57
CA ASP A 108 8.14 9.62 -14.61
C ASP A 108 8.80 8.31 -14.16
N GLN A 109 8.21 7.65 -13.15
CA GLN A 109 8.68 6.35 -12.68
C GLN A 109 8.42 5.24 -13.71
N MET A 110 7.25 5.23 -14.33
CA MET A 110 6.90 4.25 -15.38
C MET A 110 7.78 4.38 -16.62
N LYS A 111 8.29 5.55 -16.92
CA LYS A 111 9.23 5.81 -18.05
C LYS A 111 10.66 5.34 -17.79
N ARG A 112 10.93 4.72 -16.65
CA ARG A 112 12.23 4.15 -16.30
C ARG A 112 12.13 2.64 -16.19
N GLN A 113 13.24 1.97 -16.47
CA GLN A 113 13.37 0.54 -16.18
C GLN A 113 13.22 0.30 -14.67
N ALA A 114 12.54 -0.80 -14.30
CA ALA A 114 12.49 -1.28 -12.94
C ALA A 114 12.73 -2.79 -12.93
N TYR A 115 13.73 -3.24 -12.19
CA TYR A 115 14.20 -4.63 -12.18
C TYR A 115 14.47 -5.15 -13.59
N ASP A 116 13.86 -6.27 -13.96
CA ASP A 116 13.98 -6.89 -15.27
C ASP A 116 12.96 -6.34 -16.29
N SER A 117 11.99 -5.52 -15.83
CA SER A 117 10.99 -4.92 -16.71
C SER A 117 11.49 -3.62 -17.34
N PRO A 118 11.37 -3.45 -18.66
CA PRO A 118 11.75 -2.21 -19.33
C PRO A 118 10.80 -1.07 -18.97
N ALA A 119 11.17 0.13 -19.41
CA ALA A 119 10.29 1.30 -19.34
C ALA A 119 8.97 1.06 -20.07
N VAL A 120 7.88 1.56 -19.53
CA VAL A 120 6.58 1.59 -20.22
C VAL A 120 6.72 2.52 -21.43
N PRO A 121 6.22 2.15 -22.63
CA PRO A 121 6.37 2.93 -23.85
C PRO A 121 5.45 4.16 -23.85
N ILE A 122 5.73 5.12 -22.98
CA ILE A 122 5.03 6.40 -22.89
C ILE A 122 5.87 7.44 -23.65
N GLU A 123 5.37 7.87 -24.80
CA GLU A 123 6.08 8.82 -25.68
C GLU A 123 5.92 10.27 -25.24
N TRP A 124 4.97 10.57 -24.37
CA TRP A 124 4.69 11.94 -23.92
C TRP A 124 5.90 12.61 -23.29
N SER A 125 6.11 13.85 -23.66
CA SER A 125 7.07 14.74 -22.97
C SER A 125 6.54 15.11 -21.59
N ARG A 126 7.44 15.51 -20.67
CA ARG A 126 7.04 15.89 -19.31
C ARG A 126 6.01 17.01 -19.28
N LEU A 127 6.09 17.95 -20.23
CA LEU A 127 5.13 19.08 -20.32
C LEU A 127 3.70 18.64 -20.63
N GLU A 128 3.52 17.46 -21.21
CA GLU A 128 2.18 16.96 -21.60
C GLU A 128 1.42 16.31 -20.44
N TYR A 129 2.11 15.92 -19.35
CA TYR A 129 1.48 15.26 -18.19
C TYR A 129 1.81 15.91 -16.84
N VAL A 130 2.61 16.97 -16.81
CA VAL A 130 2.90 17.68 -15.57
C VAL A 130 1.62 18.29 -15.00
N GLN A 131 1.47 18.20 -13.68
CA GLN A 131 0.31 18.73 -12.97
C GLN A 131 0.07 20.21 -13.33
N GLY A 132 -1.19 20.57 -13.59
CA GLY A 132 -1.61 21.93 -13.96
C GLY A 132 -1.55 22.22 -15.45
N HIS A 133 -1.12 21.28 -16.31
CA HIS A 133 -0.99 21.54 -17.75
C HIS A 133 -2.10 20.90 -18.59
N ASN A 134 -2.44 19.64 -18.38
CA ASN A 134 -3.45 18.88 -19.14
C ASN A 134 -4.47 18.19 -18.22
N GLU A 135 -5.02 18.88 -17.25
CA GLU A 135 -5.94 18.30 -16.25
C GLU A 135 -7.39 18.15 -16.77
N GLY A 136 -7.70 18.67 -17.94
CA GLY A 136 -9.03 18.62 -18.52
C GLY A 136 -9.06 17.87 -19.84
N VAL A 137 -9.89 16.84 -19.94
CA VAL A 137 -10.23 16.20 -21.21
C VAL A 137 -11.53 16.75 -21.70
N ALA A 138 -11.52 17.42 -22.88
CA ALA A 138 -12.73 17.84 -23.54
C ALA A 138 -13.44 16.61 -24.12
N VAL A 139 -14.48 16.15 -23.43
CA VAL A 139 -15.33 15.06 -23.92
C VAL A 139 -16.35 15.64 -24.86
N ARG A 140 -16.28 15.28 -26.16
CA ARG A 140 -17.32 15.62 -27.12
C ARG A 140 -18.55 14.78 -26.83
N PRO A 141 -19.77 15.39 -26.81
CA PRO A 141 -21.01 14.65 -26.57
C PRO A 141 -21.22 13.44 -27.48
N GLU A 142 -20.77 13.54 -28.71
CA GLU A 142 -20.84 12.46 -29.70
C GLU A 142 -19.97 11.26 -29.32
N ALA A 143 -18.80 11.48 -28.72
CA ALA A 143 -17.92 10.40 -28.28
C ALA A 143 -18.51 9.62 -27.07
N VAL A 144 -19.25 10.30 -26.19
CA VAL A 144 -19.96 9.66 -25.06
C VAL A 144 -21.12 8.79 -25.57
N SER A 145 -21.84 9.23 -26.57
CA SER A 145 -22.93 8.46 -27.20
C SER A 145 -22.44 7.11 -27.76
N TYR A 146 -21.29 7.10 -28.39
CA TYR A 146 -20.69 5.86 -28.93
C TYR A 146 -20.24 4.89 -27.82
N THR A 147 -19.75 5.38 -26.72
CA THR A 147 -19.28 4.52 -25.60
C THR A 147 -20.44 3.79 -24.94
N HIS A 148 -21.62 4.42 -24.87
CA HIS A 148 -22.82 3.78 -24.32
C HIS A 148 -23.48 2.78 -25.28
N LEU A 149 -23.32 2.95 -26.59
CA LEU A 149 -23.89 2.06 -27.60
C LEU A 149 -23.02 0.82 -27.87
N THR A 150 -21.76 0.84 -27.50
CA THR A 150 -20.79 -0.25 -27.77
C THR A 150 -20.49 -1.13 -26.58
N LEU A 151 -21.00 -0.83 -25.39
CA LEU A 151 -20.91 -1.76 -24.28
C LEU A 151 -21.86 -2.93 -24.52
N PRO A 152 -21.36 -4.17 -24.72
CA PRO A 152 -22.23 -5.33 -24.80
C PRO A 152 -22.95 -5.46 -23.48
N THR A 153 -24.27 -5.42 -23.51
CA THR A 153 -25.11 -5.87 -22.41
C THR A 153 -24.85 -7.36 -22.21
N ILE A 154 -24.08 -7.67 -21.18
CA ILE A 154 -23.92 -9.04 -20.68
C ILE A 154 -25.11 -9.35 -19.79
#